data_c08a29994807b99ead1d15ccaa2a0036
#
_entry.id   c08a29994807b99ead1d15ccaa2a0036
#
_cell.length_a   1.000
_cell.length_b   1.000
_cell.length_c   1.000
_cell.angle_alpha   90.00
_cell.angle_beta   90.00
_cell.angle_gamma   90.00
#
_symmetry.space_group_name_H-M   'P 1'
#
loop_
_entity.id
_entity.type
_entity.pdbx_description
1 polymer ?
#
loop_
_entity_poly.entity_id
_entity_poly.type
_entity_poly.pdbx_seq_one_letter_code
_entity_poly.pdbx_strand_id
1 'polypeptide(L)'
;NVTGVQTCALPILKNSEGKRFMFNYIPAVFKEKYAETEQEADGWYENPDANRRPPELLPRDEVARAINAEVKAGRGSPHGGVFLDVSTRLKPEVIKKRLPSMWHQFKELADVDITQQPMEVGPTCHYVMGGIQVDPDTGAATGLEGLFAAGEVAGGMHGSNRLGGNSLSDLLVFGRRAGIGASDYVKNLTSRPKVDEQNLTNAIQDAEAPLNSANKENPYAIHQELQQMMNDLVGIIRDGQEMKEAIEKLEVLKQKTKNLGVEGGKQFNPGWHLSLDLQNMLLVSESIAKSALVREESRGGHTRNDFPNMEKNWRSKHVICAWNGAKIETRIETIKPMPKELAELFEKEELSKYMLPEELAQLGMGA
;
A
#
# COMPACT_ATOMS: atom_id res chain seq x y z
N ASN A 1 0.30 1.42 -14.54
CA ASN A 1 -0.36 0.29 -13.87
C ASN A 1 0.20 -1.03 -14.42
N VAL A 2 1.37 -1.44 -13.87
CA VAL A 2 2.14 -2.63 -14.29
C VAL A 2 1.27 -3.89 -14.38
N THR A 3 0.26 -4.00 -13.56
CA THR A 3 -0.57 -5.20 -13.43
C THR A 3 -1.55 -5.47 -14.57
N GLY A 4 -2.06 -4.44 -15.22
CA GLY A 4 -2.86 -4.62 -16.43
C GLY A 4 -2.01 -5.14 -17.59
N VAL A 5 -0.77 -4.66 -17.69
CA VAL A 5 0.18 -5.10 -18.72
C VAL A 5 0.63 -6.54 -18.49
N GLN A 6 0.94 -6.92 -17.25
CA GLN A 6 1.37 -8.29 -16.91
C GLN A 6 0.35 -9.36 -17.32
N THR A 7 -0.95 -9.08 -17.14
CA THR A 7 -2.00 -10.06 -17.45
C THR A 7 -2.39 -10.09 -18.93
N CYS A 8 -2.31 -8.95 -19.63
CA CYS A 8 -2.81 -8.83 -21.00
C CYS A 8 -1.76 -9.00 -22.09
N ALA A 9 -0.49 -8.70 -21.80
CA ALA A 9 0.58 -8.66 -22.79
C ALA A 9 1.79 -9.52 -22.42
N LEU A 10 1.81 -10.10 -21.21
CA LEU A 10 2.85 -11.04 -20.74
C LEU A 10 4.27 -10.51 -20.99
N PRO A 11 4.61 -9.33 -20.45
CA PRO A 11 5.88 -8.68 -20.71
C PRO A 11 7.02 -9.39 -19.99
N ILE A 12 8.25 -9.10 -20.39
CA ILE A 12 9.46 -9.46 -19.67
C ILE A 12 10.01 -8.24 -18.93
N LEU A 13 10.65 -8.49 -17.78
CA LEU A 13 11.31 -7.47 -16.99
C LEU A 13 12.83 -7.55 -17.17
N LYS A 14 13.45 -6.42 -17.56
CA LYS A 14 14.88 -6.29 -17.78
C LYS A 14 15.48 -5.20 -16.87
N ASN A 15 16.66 -5.46 -16.34
CA ASN A 15 17.45 -4.46 -15.64
C ASN A 15 18.21 -3.53 -16.63
N SER A 16 19.01 -2.60 -16.12
CA SER A 16 19.83 -1.69 -16.96
C SER A 16 20.90 -2.39 -17.80
N GLU A 17 21.24 -3.63 -17.46
CA GLU A 17 22.17 -4.45 -18.24
C GLU A 17 21.45 -5.24 -19.36
N GLY A 18 20.15 -5.05 -19.53
CA GLY A 18 19.32 -5.77 -20.49
C GLY A 18 18.97 -7.22 -20.12
N LYS A 19 19.31 -7.66 -18.89
CA LYS A 19 19.08 -9.02 -18.41
C LYS A 19 17.69 -9.19 -17.81
N ARG A 20 17.04 -10.31 -18.10
CA ARG A 20 15.82 -10.74 -17.40
C ARG A 20 16.19 -11.22 -16.00
N PHE A 21 15.97 -10.39 -15.01
CA PHE A 21 16.47 -10.61 -13.65
C PHE A 21 15.54 -11.43 -12.76
N MET A 22 14.25 -11.57 -13.09
CA MET A 22 13.25 -12.20 -12.23
C MET A 22 13.57 -13.65 -11.84
N PHE A 23 14.33 -14.38 -12.66
CA PHE A 23 14.78 -15.76 -12.37
C PHE A 23 15.66 -15.84 -11.10
N ASN A 24 16.35 -14.77 -10.73
CA ASN A 24 17.20 -14.71 -9.53
C ASN A 24 16.40 -14.48 -8.24
N TYR A 25 15.11 -14.17 -8.35
CA TYR A 25 14.25 -13.74 -7.24
C TYR A 25 13.05 -14.64 -7.02
N ILE A 26 13.06 -15.89 -7.54
CA ILE A 26 11.97 -16.84 -7.31
C ILE A 26 12.07 -17.38 -5.88
N PRO A 27 11.11 -17.06 -4.97
CA PRO A 27 11.11 -17.62 -3.64
C PRO A 27 11.00 -19.15 -3.64
N ALA A 28 11.60 -19.82 -2.66
CA ALA A 28 11.63 -21.28 -2.58
C ALA A 28 10.24 -21.93 -2.68
N VAL A 29 9.22 -21.29 -2.07
CA VAL A 29 7.83 -21.76 -2.09
C VAL A 29 7.16 -21.73 -3.47
N PHE A 30 7.74 -21.00 -4.42
CA PHE A 30 7.22 -20.86 -5.78
C PHE A 30 8.03 -21.60 -6.84
N LYS A 31 9.21 -22.16 -6.52
CA LYS A 31 10.11 -22.79 -7.50
C LYS A 31 9.46 -23.90 -8.33
N GLU A 32 8.58 -24.69 -7.73
CA GLU A 32 7.88 -25.76 -8.45
C GLU A 32 6.89 -25.26 -9.52
N LYS A 33 6.38 -24.03 -9.37
CA LYS A 33 5.33 -23.46 -10.21
C LYS A 33 5.85 -22.49 -11.26
N TYR A 34 7.09 -22.01 -11.11
CA TYR A 34 7.68 -20.99 -11.98
C TYR A 34 8.93 -21.47 -12.68
N ALA A 35 9.11 -21.04 -13.92
CA ALA A 35 10.23 -21.40 -14.78
C ALA A 35 11.55 -20.87 -14.19
N GLU A 36 12.60 -21.66 -14.29
CA GLU A 36 13.95 -21.31 -13.84
C GLU A 36 14.85 -20.86 -14.99
N THR A 37 14.42 -21.04 -16.24
CA THR A 37 15.15 -20.61 -17.43
C THR A 37 14.29 -19.76 -18.37
N GLU A 38 14.93 -18.89 -19.13
CA GLU A 38 14.25 -18.07 -20.15
C GLU A 38 13.55 -18.95 -21.20
N GLN A 39 14.19 -20.02 -21.63
CA GLN A 39 13.63 -20.93 -22.64
C GLN A 39 12.33 -21.59 -22.15
N GLU A 40 12.30 -22.06 -20.91
CA GLU A 40 11.08 -22.63 -20.32
C GLU A 40 9.98 -21.58 -20.17
N ALA A 41 10.33 -20.40 -19.66
CA ALA A 41 9.42 -19.28 -19.50
C ALA A 41 8.81 -18.85 -20.85
N ASP A 42 9.61 -18.84 -21.90
CA ASP A 42 9.15 -18.50 -23.25
C ASP A 42 8.25 -19.60 -23.83
N GLY A 43 8.57 -20.86 -23.58
CA GLY A 43 7.73 -22.00 -23.98
C GLY A 43 6.34 -21.99 -23.36
N TRP A 44 6.16 -21.40 -22.16
CA TRP A 44 4.86 -21.28 -21.51
C TRP A 44 3.85 -20.46 -22.33
N TYR A 45 4.30 -19.45 -23.08
CA TYR A 45 3.42 -18.63 -23.91
C TYR A 45 2.82 -19.39 -25.09
N GLU A 46 3.49 -20.47 -25.53
CA GLU A 46 3.05 -21.32 -26.63
C GLU A 46 2.27 -22.53 -26.10
N ASN A 47 2.73 -23.13 -25.01
CA ASN A 47 2.13 -24.30 -24.38
C ASN A 47 2.17 -24.20 -22.84
N PRO A 48 1.14 -23.58 -22.21
CA PRO A 48 1.09 -23.41 -20.75
C PRO A 48 1.02 -24.72 -19.96
N ASP A 49 0.50 -25.79 -20.56
CA ASP A 49 0.33 -27.07 -19.88
C ASP A 49 1.64 -27.87 -19.79
N ALA A 50 2.59 -27.57 -20.67
CA ALA A 50 3.88 -28.30 -20.73
C ALA A 50 5.04 -27.51 -20.06
N ASN A 51 4.84 -26.25 -19.68
CA ASN A 51 5.90 -25.41 -19.16
C ASN A 51 5.45 -24.68 -17.88
N ARG A 52 6.40 -24.42 -16.97
CA ARG A 52 6.13 -23.61 -15.77
C ARG A 52 5.99 -22.12 -16.12
N ARG A 53 5.23 -21.41 -15.30
CA ARG A 53 4.90 -20.00 -15.52
C ARG A 53 6.16 -19.10 -15.50
N PRO A 54 6.22 -18.06 -16.33
CA PRO A 54 7.29 -17.04 -16.25
C PRO A 54 7.35 -16.38 -14.88
N PRO A 55 8.56 -16.13 -14.32
CA PRO A 55 8.71 -15.50 -13.01
C PRO A 55 8.24 -14.02 -12.97
N GLU A 56 8.07 -13.37 -14.12
CA GLU A 56 7.42 -12.08 -14.23
C GLU A 56 5.92 -12.10 -13.82
N LEU A 57 5.33 -13.30 -13.72
CA LEU A 57 3.96 -13.51 -13.23
C LEU A 57 3.88 -13.91 -11.76
N LEU A 58 4.97 -13.79 -11.01
CA LEU A 58 4.97 -13.89 -9.55
C LEU A 58 3.98 -12.88 -8.91
N PRO A 59 3.54 -13.11 -7.67
CA PRO A 59 2.77 -12.12 -6.93
C PRO A 59 3.41 -10.73 -6.99
N ARG A 60 2.59 -9.70 -7.02
CA ARG A 60 3.04 -8.31 -7.26
C ARG A 60 4.07 -7.81 -6.25
N ASP A 61 3.92 -8.22 -5.01
CA ASP A 61 4.84 -7.91 -3.92
C ASP A 61 6.21 -8.56 -4.15
N GLU A 62 6.28 -9.79 -4.68
CA GLU A 62 7.54 -10.43 -5.06
C GLU A 62 8.23 -9.69 -6.22
N VAL A 63 7.46 -9.32 -7.23
CA VAL A 63 7.99 -8.53 -8.36
C VAL A 63 8.48 -7.17 -7.88
N ALA A 64 7.75 -6.51 -6.99
CA ALA A 64 8.15 -5.22 -6.43
C ALA A 64 9.43 -5.32 -5.60
N ARG A 65 9.59 -6.38 -4.78
CA ARG A 65 10.83 -6.65 -4.04
C ARG A 65 12.02 -6.91 -4.97
N ALA A 66 11.81 -7.69 -6.02
CA ALA A 66 12.86 -7.96 -7.03
C ALA A 66 13.32 -6.68 -7.73
N ILE A 67 12.37 -5.83 -8.17
CA ILE A 67 12.70 -4.53 -8.77
C ILE A 67 13.49 -3.66 -7.79
N ASN A 68 13.02 -3.55 -6.54
CA ASN A 68 13.71 -2.76 -5.52
C ASN A 68 15.14 -3.27 -5.25
N ALA A 69 15.33 -4.60 -5.26
CA ALA A 69 16.65 -5.21 -5.10
C ALA A 69 17.58 -4.87 -6.27
N GLU A 70 17.10 -4.89 -7.51
CA GLU A 70 17.88 -4.49 -8.69
C GLU A 70 18.27 -2.99 -8.63
N VAL A 71 17.33 -2.13 -8.23
CA VAL A 71 17.58 -0.69 -8.07
C VAL A 71 18.62 -0.44 -6.98
N LYS A 72 18.48 -1.04 -5.80
CA LYS A 72 19.46 -0.93 -4.70
C LYS A 72 20.84 -1.49 -5.06
N ALA A 73 20.91 -2.47 -5.95
CA ALA A 73 22.16 -3.03 -6.45
C ALA A 73 22.81 -2.22 -7.58
N GLY A 74 22.26 -1.05 -7.93
CA GLY A 74 22.77 -0.17 -8.99
C GLY A 74 22.49 -0.66 -10.42
N ARG A 75 21.59 -1.63 -10.57
CA ARG A 75 21.16 -2.16 -11.88
C ARG A 75 19.74 -1.69 -12.27
N GLY A 76 19.25 -0.67 -11.61
CA GLY A 76 18.00 0.00 -11.95
C GLY A 76 18.09 0.83 -13.23
N SER A 77 16.92 1.27 -13.71
CA SER A 77 16.81 2.25 -14.79
C SER A 77 17.19 3.67 -14.31
N PRO A 78 17.40 4.64 -15.22
CA PRO A 78 17.83 5.99 -14.85
C PRO A 78 16.94 6.71 -13.82
N HIS A 79 15.64 6.41 -13.78
CA HIS A 79 14.68 7.02 -12.85
C HIS A 79 14.30 6.11 -11.67
N GLY A 80 15.11 5.10 -11.34
CA GLY A 80 14.94 4.26 -10.16
C GLY A 80 13.90 3.14 -10.33
N GLY A 81 13.73 2.66 -11.56
CA GLY A 81 12.89 1.51 -11.90
C GLY A 81 13.65 0.42 -12.64
N VAL A 82 12.96 -0.27 -13.55
CA VAL A 82 13.46 -1.27 -14.49
C VAL A 82 12.72 -1.13 -15.82
N PHE A 83 13.07 -1.97 -16.79
CA PHE A 83 12.45 -1.94 -18.11
C PHE A 83 11.44 -3.07 -18.29
N LEU A 84 10.20 -2.72 -18.63
CA LEU A 84 9.13 -3.62 -18.98
C LEU A 84 9.02 -3.71 -20.51
N ASP A 85 9.32 -4.85 -21.08
CA ASP A 85 9.39 -5.05 -22.51
C ASP A 85 8.23 -5.92 -23.01
N VAL A 86 7.39 -5.36 -23.86
CA VAL A 86 6.34 -6.05 -24.61
C VAL A 86 6.67 -6.10 -26.11
N SER A 87 7.57 -5.23 -26.59
CA SER A 87 7.88 -5.05 -28.00
C SER A 87 8.57 -6.26 -28.62
N THR A 88 9.39 -6.97 -27.83
CA THR A 88 10.07 -8.19 -28.27
C THR A 88 9.17 -9.44 -28.25
N ARG A 89 7.98 -9.33 -27.62
CA ARG A 89 7.07 -10.49 -27.39
C ARG A 89 5.86 -10.47 -28.31
N LEU A 90 5.36 -9.30 -28.69
CA LEU A 90 4.12 -9.15 -29.43
C LEU A 90 4.29 -8.23 -30.65
N LYS A 91 3.54 -8.52 -31.70
CA LYS A 91 3.48 -7.65 -32.88
C LYS A 91 2.84 -6.29 -32.52
N PRO A 92 3.26 -5.19 -33.18
CA PRO A 92 2.74 -3.84 -32.91
C PRO A 92 1.21 -3.74 -32.90
N GLU A 93 0.55 -4.41 -33.84
CA GLU A 93 -0.92 -4.38 -33.98
C GLU A 93 -1.60 -5.06 -32.76
N VAL A 94 -0.98 -6.12 -32.22
CA VAL A 94 -1.49 -6.84 -31.06
C VAL A 94 -1.33 -5.97 -29.82
N ILE A 95 -0.17 -5.28 -29.65
CA ILE A 95 0.07 -4.35 -28.54
C ILE A 95 -0.98 -3.23 -28.57
N LYS A 96 -1.14 -2.56 -29.69
CA LYS A 96 -2.13 -1.48 -29.86
C LYS A 96 -3.56 -1.93 -29.61
N LYS A 97 -3.92 -3.15 -30.00
CA LYS A 97 -5.25 -3.73 -29.76
C LYS A 97 -5.49 -4.10 -28.29
N ARG A 98 -4.47 -4.69 -27.61
CA ARG A 98 -4.60 -5.16 -26.22
C ARG A 98 -4.35 -4.07 -25.18
N LEU A 99 -3.50 -3.10 -25.49
CA LEU A 99 -3.05 -2.05 -24.59
C LEU A 99 -3.21 -0.64 -25.18
N PRO A 100 -4.40 -0.27 -25.74
CA PRO A 100 -4.57 0.99 -26.44
C PRO A 100 -4.28 2.21 -25.57
N SER A 101 -4.78 2.21 -24.34
CA SER A 101 -4.58 3.31 -23.39
C SER A 101 -3.12 3.42 -22.94
N MET A 102 -2.44 2.31 -22.68
CA MET A 102 -1.03 2.31 -22.30
C MET A 102 -0.15 2.82 -23.45
N TRP A 103 -0.39 2.31 -24.67
CA TRP A 103 0.33 2.80 -25.84
C TRP A 103 0.17 4.31 -26.02
N HIS A 104 -1.05 4.83 -25.93
CA HIS A 104 -1.34 6.25 -26.04
C HIS A 104 -0.66 7.06 -24.93
N GLN A 105 -0.82 6.65 -23.66
CA GLN A 105 -0.24 7.37 -22.53
C GLN A 105 1.30 7.42 -22.57
N PHE A 106 1.98 6.31 -22.83
CA PHE A 106 3.44 6.32 -22.92
C PHE A 106 3.92 7.14 -24.12
N LYS A 107 3.21 7.10 -25.25
CA LYS A 107 3.55 7.91 -26.43
C LYS A 107 3.39 9.40 -26.17
N GLU A 108 2.28 9.82 -25.57
CA GLU A 108 1.97 11.24 -25.37
C GLU A 108 2.71 11.85 -24.16
N LEU A 109 2.89 11.09 -23.08
CA LEU A 109 3.42 11.63 -21.84
C LEU A 109 4.95 11.42 -21.66
N ALA A 110 5.51 10.40 -22.29
CA ALA A 110 6.92 10.04 -22.15
C ALA A 110 7.67 9.93 -23.50
N ASP A 111 6.98 10.16 -24.63
CA ASP A 111 7.47 9.95 -25.98
C ASP A 111 8.06 8.54 -26.22
N VAL A 112 7.49 7.54 -25.55
CA VAL A 112 7.89 6.13 -25.64
C VAL A 112 6.88 5.36 -26.48
N ASP A 113 7.29 4.84 -27.64
CA ASP A 113 6.48 3.90 -28.39
C ASP A 113 6.70 2.47 -27.91
N ILE A 114 5.78 1.98 -27.06
CA ILE A 114 5.87 0.64 -26.46
C ILE A 114 5.77 -0.51 -27.46
N THR A 115 5.51 -0.23 -28.71
CA THR A 115 5.55 -1.23 -29.80
C THR A 115 6.98 -1.43 -30.35
N GLN A 116 7.92 -0.56 -29.98
CA GLN A 116 9.29 -0.53 -30.51
C GLN A 116 10.35 -0.62 -29.43
N GLN A 117 10.04 -0.12 -28.22
CA GLN A 117 11.01 -0.05 -27.12
C GLN A 117 10.35 -0.36 -25.77
N PRO A 118 11.12 -0.82 -24.77
CA PRO A 118 10.57 -1.11 -23.45
C PRO A 118 10.16 0.16 -22.70
N MET A 119 9.20 -0.01 -21.80
CA MET A 119 8.72 1.01 -20.87
C MET A 119 9.60 1.02 -19.62
N GLU A 120 10.00 2.19 -19.14
CA GLU A 120 10.56 2.32 -17.80
C GLU A 120 9.43 2.26 -16.78
N VAL A 121 9.55 1.35 -15.78
CA VAL A 121 8.53 1.12 -14.77
C VAL A 121 9.16 0.92 -13.40
N GLY A 122 8.45 1.33 -12.35
CA GLY A 122 8.85 1.12 -10.97
C GLY A 122 7.67 0.77 -10.07
N PRO A 123 7.93 0.16 -8.91
CA PRO A 123 6.89 -0.04 -7.91
C PRO A 123 6.45 1.32 -7.36
N THR A 124 5.14 1.50 -7.25
CA THR A 124 4.53 2.64 -6.56
C THR A 124 3.56 2.14 -5.52
N CYS A 125 3.42 2.87 -4.42
CA CYS A 125 2.36 2.61 -3.45
C CYS A 125 1.01 2.73 -4.16
N HIS A 126 0.24 1.64 -4.13
CA HIS A 126 -1.04 1.56 -4.81
C HIS A 126 -2.21 1.52 -3.85
N TYR A 127 -2.04 0.87 -2.70
CA TYR A 127 -3.11 0.64 -1.73
C TYR A 127 -2.54 0.43 -0.32
N VAL A 128 -3.14 1.10 0.67
CA VAL A 128 -2.81 0.95 2.09
C VAL A 128 -3.83 0.02 2.75
N MET A 129 -3.39 -1.10 3.35
CA MET A 129 -4.27 -2.06 4.01
C MET A 129 -4.68 -1.67 5.43
N GLY A 130 -4.00 -0.74 6.04
CA GLY A 130 -4.37 -0.12 7.32
C GLY A 130 -5.43 0.96 7.14
N GLY A 131 -5.87 1.59 8.22
CA GLY A 131 -6.86 2.65 8.17
C GLY A 131 -7.58 2.87 9.50
N ILE A 132 -8.67 3.60 9.46
CA ILE A 132 -9.52 3.86 10.62
C ILE A 132 -10.11 2.55 11.12
N GLN A 133 -10.00 2.29 12.43
CA GLN A 133 -10.64 1.15 13.07
C GLN A 133 -12.16 1.37 13.09
N VAL A 134 -12.90 0.46 12.48
CA VAL A 134 -14.35 0.54 12.34
C VAL A 134 -15.03 -0.73 12.81
N ASP A 135 -16.28 -0.60 13.19
CA ASP A 135 -17.19 -1.75 13.32
C ASP A 135 -17.51 -2.31 11.92
N PRO A 136 -17.33 -3.61 11.67
CA PRO A 136 -17.44 -4.20 10.32
C PRO A 136 -18.88 -4.23 9.79
N ASP A 137 -19.89 -4.14 10.66
CA ASP A 137 -21.29 -4.21 10.25
C ASP A 137 -21.88 -2.84 9.93
N THR A 138 -21.43 -1.81 10.62
CA THR A 138 -21.97 -0.45 10.51
C THR A 138 -21.01 0.56 9.89
N GLY A 139 -19.72 0.25 9.81
CA GLY A 139 -18.67 1.20 9.38
C GLY A 139 -18.40 2.33 10.37
N ALA A 140 -18.98 2.28 11.57
CA ALA A 140 -18.77 3.30 12.61
C ALA A 140 -17.34 3.27 13.14
N ALA A 141 -16.67 4.43 13.19
CA ALA A 141 -15.32 4.54 13.69
C ALA A 141 -15.27 4.30 15.20
N THR A 142 -14.29 3.49 15.63
CA THR A 142 -14.09 3.19 17.04
C THR A 142 -13.59 4.43 17.78
N GLY A 143 -14.30 4.85 18.82
CA GLY A 143 -13.88 5.95 19.69
C GLY A 143 -14.24 7.35 19.20
N LEU A 144 -14.95 7.48 18.07
CA LEU A 144 -15.44 8.77 17.58
C LEU A 144 -16.87 8.64 17.06
N GLU A 145 -17.82 9.08 17.88
CA GLU A 145 -19.24 9.02 17.55
C GLU A 145 -19.58 9.92 16.35
N GLY A 146 -20.39 9.40 15.44
CA GLY A 146 -20.82 10.13 14.23
C GLY A 146 -19.82 10.10 13.06
N LEU A 147 -18.65 9.49 13.21
CA LEU A 147 -17.72 9.22 12.12
C LEU A 147 -17.92 7.79 11.58
N PHE A 148 -17.96 7.67 10.27
CA PHE A 148 -18.07 6.38 9.55
C PHE A 148 -16.99 6.31 8.49
N ALA A 149 -16.44 5.11 8.25
CA ALA A 149 -15.44 4.90 7.22
C ALA A 149 -15.64 3.56 6.49
N ALA A 150 -15.33 3.54 5.19
CA ALA A 150 -15.36 2.35 4.35
C ALA A 150 -14.37 2.49 3.18
N GLY A 151 -14.03 1.38 2.54
CA GLY A 151 -13.02 1.34 1.48
C GLY A 151 -11.61 1.44 2.02
N GLU A 152 -10.67 1.93 1.23
CA GLU A 152 -9.24 1.98 1.57
C GLU A 152 -8.93 2.70 2.89
N VAL A 153 -9.72 3.71 3.26
CA VAL A 153 -9.53 4.48 4.50
C VAL A 153 -9.87 3.69 5.76
N ALA A 154 -10.65 2.60 5.64
CA ALA A 154 -11.02 1.73 6.75
C ALA A 154 -10.05 0.54 6.87
N GLY A 155 -9.49 0.32 8.05
CA GLY A 155 -8.57 -0.77 8.33
C GLY A 155 -9.25 -2.09 8.69
N GLY A 156 -8.49 -3.19 8.55
CA GLY A 156 -8.85 -4.51 9.06
C GLY A 156 -9.46 -5.49 8.06
N MET A 157 -10.03 -5.04 6.94
CA MET A 157 -10.74 -5.90 6.00
C MET A 157 -9.86 -6.77 5.10
N HIS A 158 -8.65 -6.33 4.83
CA HIS A 158 -7.74 -7.01 3.90
C HIS A 158 -6.57 -7.72 4.56
N GLY A 159 -6.51 -7.74 5.89
CA GLY A 159 -5.40 -8.33 6.62
C GLY A 159 -4.06 -7.70 6.24
N SER A 160 -3.07 -8.53 5.98
CA SER A 160 -1.69 -8.07 5.67
C SER A 160 -1.46 -7.75 4.19
N ASN A 161 -2.33 -8.20 3.29
CA ASN A 161 -2.30 -7.84 1.87
C ASN A 161 -3.65 -8.10 1.19
N ARG A 162 -4.10 -7.15 0.40
CA ARG A 162 -5.36 -7.23 -0.33
C ARG A 162 -5.24 -8.15 -1.55
N LEU A 163 -6.20 -9.05 -1.73
CA LEU A 163 -6.32 -9.82 -2.96
C LEU A 163 -6.70 -8.92 -4.15
N GLY A 164 -6.17 -9.26 -5.32
CA GLY A 164 -6.43 -8.53 -6.55
C GLY A 164 -7.94 -8.43 -6.86
N GLY A 165 -8.40 -7.22 -7.21
CA GLY A 165 -9.82 -6.93 -7.48
C GLY A 165 -10.69 -6.60 -6.25
N ASN A 166 -10.33 -7.07 -5.06
CA ASN A 166 -11.18 -6.93 -3.87
C ASN A 166 -11.36 -5.49 -3.37
N SER A 167 -10.56 -4.52 -3.81
CA SER A 167 -10.83 -3.11 -3.48
C SER A 167 -12.18 -2.63 -3.99
N LEU A 168 -12.59 -3.04 -5.19
CA LEU A 168 -13.89 -2.65 -5.76
C LEU A 168 -15.04 -3.32 -5.01
N SER A 169 -14.90 -4.58 -4.63
CA SER A 169 -15.87 -5.29 -3.80
C SER A 169 -16.04 -4.66 -2.42
N ASP A 170 -14.92 -4.26 -1.81
CA ASP A 170 -14.89 -3.53 -0.54
C ASP A 170 -15.70 -2.22 -0.63
N LEU A 171 -15.40 -1.37 -1.62
CA LEU A 171 -16.10 -0.10 -1.83
C LEU A 171 -17.63 -0.28 -1.93
N LEU A 172 -18.09 -1.31 -2.63
CA LEU A 172 -19.52 -1.58 -2.83
C LEU A 172 -20.18 -2.12 -1.54
N VAL A 173 -19.57 -3.11 -0.91
CA VAL A 173 -20.16 -3.80 0.25
C VAL A 173 -20.09 -2.93 1.49
N PHE A 174 -18.90 -2.49 1.87
CA PHE A 174 -18.70 -1.75 3.11
C PHE A 174 -19.12 -0.29 2.99
N GLY A 175 -19.02 0.31 1.80
CA GLY A 175 -19.60 1.64 1.54
C GLY A 175 -21.10 1.66 1.75
N ARG A 176 -21.83 0.60 1.30
CA ARG A 176 -23.27 0.46 1.58
C ARG A 176 -23.54 0.27 3.07
N ARG A 177 -22.77 -0.58 3.78
CA ARG A 177 -22.90 -0.79 5.23
C ARG A 177 -22.70 0.50 6.02
N ALA A 178 -21.62 1.23 5.72
CA ALA A 178 -21.33 2.51 6.37
C ALA A 178 -22.43 3.56 6.09
N GLY A 179 -22.96 3.60 4.87
CA GLY A 179 -24.08 4.49 4.53
C GLY A 179 -25.37 4.16 5.30
N ILE A 180 -25.69 2.88 5.49
CA ILE A 180 -26.81 2.44 6.32
C ILE A 180 -26.56 2.80 7.78
N GLY A 181 -25.37 2.46 8.33
CA GLY A 181 -25.00 2.77 9.71
C GLY A 181 -25.09 4.26 10.02
N ALA A 182 -24.55 5.12 9.13
CA ALA A 182 -24.64 6.57 9.25
C ALA A 182 -26.10 7.08 9.19
N SER A 183 -26.91 6.51 8.30
CA SER A 183 -28.36 6.85 8.21
C SER A 183 -29.12 6.49 9.48
N ASP A 184 -28.86 5.32 10.03
CA ASP A 184 -29.52 4.86 11.26
C ASP A 184 -29.04 5.66 12.47
N TYR A 185 -27.76 6.01 12.53
CA TYR A 185 -27.25 6.95 13.54
C TYR A 185 -28.00 8.28 13.51
N VAL A 186 -28.12 8.91 12.33
CA VAL A 186 -28.82 10.20 12.19
C VAL A 186 -30.29 10.11 12.56
N LYS A 187 -30.99 9.02 12.19
CA LYS A 187 -32.41 8.83 12.56
C LYS A 187 -32.63 8.70 14.06
N ASN A 188 -31.64 8.16 14.78
CA ASN A 188 -31.70 7.96 16.22
C ASN A 188 -31.26 9.20 17.04
N LEU A 189 -30.77 10.25 16.40
CA LEU A 189 -30.44 11.50 17.09
C LEU A 189 -31.70 12.17 17.63
N THR A 190 -31.69 12.48 18.92
CA THR A 190 -32.77 13.22 19.58
C THR A 190 -32.78 14.71 19.26
N SER A 191 -31.62 15.24 18.87
CA SER A 191 -31.43 16.63 18.45
C SER A 191 -30.23 16.74 17.50
N ARG A 192 -30.18 17.80 16.70
CA ARG A 192 -28.97 18.09 15.88
C ARG A 192 -27.81 18.45 16.80
N PRO A 193 -26.61 17.90 16.56
CA PRO A 193 -25.40 18.33 17.25
C PRO A 193 -25.19 19.83 17.08
N LYS A 194 -24.79 20.50 18.17
CA LYS A 194 -24.43 21.91 18.12
C LYS A 194 -22.98 22.05 17.71
N VAL A 195 -22.71 22.97 16.80
CA VAL A 195 -21.35 23.36 16.44
C VAL A 195 -20.81 24.26 17.56
N ASP A 196 -19.60 23.96 18.03
CA ASP A 196 -18.87 24.84 18.93
C ASP A 196 -18.24 25.96 18.10
N GLU A 197 -18.70 27.20 18.32
CA GLU A 197 -18.25 28.38 17.55
C GLU A 197 -16.75 28.69 17.74
N GLN A 198 -16.19 28.40 18.93
CA GLN A 198 -14.75 28.59 19.15
C GLN A 198 -13.93 27.55 18.38
N ASN A 199 -14.36 26.27 18.35
CA ASN A 199 -13.72 25.24 17.56
C ASN A 199 -13.79 25.55 16.06
N LEU A 200 -14.93 26.06 15.58
CA LEU A 200 -15.06 26.49 14.20
C LEU A 200 -14.09 27.63 13.85
N THR A 201 -14.02 28.65 14.73
CA THR A 201 -13.12 29.78 14.56
C THR A 201 -11.66 29.33 14.52
N ASN A 202 -11.25 28.45 15.44
CA ASN A 202 -9.89 27.92 15.50
C ASN A 202 -9.57 27.13 14.23
N ALA A 203 -10.48 26.27 13.76
CA ALA A 203 -10.27 25.48 12.53
C ALA A 203 -10.10 26.36 11.29
N ILE A 204 -10.85 27.47 11.19
CA ILE A 204 -10.69 28.46 10.12
C ILE A 204 -9.32 29.15 10.20
N GLN A 205 -8.94 29.59 11.41
CA GLN A 205 -7.64 30.25 11.63
C GLN A 205 -6.46 29.30 11.28
N ASP A 206 -6.52 28.07 11.71
CA ASP A 206 -5.51 27.06 11.40
C ASP A 206 -5.42 26.81 9.89
N ALA A 207 -6.56 26.69 9.21
CA ALA A 207 -6.59 26.49 7.76
C ALA A 207 -6.03 27.71 6.99
N GLU A 208 -6.23 28.93 7.48
CA GLU A 208 -5.76 30.17 6.85
C GLU A 208 -4.34 30.58 7.27
N ALA A 209 -3.78 29.98 8.31
CA ALA A 209 -2.46 30.33 8.83
C ALA A 209 -1.35 30.33 7.78
N PRO A 210 -1.26 29.37 6.85
CA PRO A 210 -0.22 29.39 5.80
C PRO A 210 -0.32 30.58 4.85
N LEU A 211 -1.52 31.12 4.60
CA LEU A 211 -1.72 32.29 3.75
C LEU A 211 -1.27 33.60 4.44
N ASN A 212 -1.35 33.63 5.77
CA ASN A 212 -1.05 34.80 6.58
C ASN A 212 0.35 34.74 7.23
N SER A 213 1.12 33.67 6.97
CA SER A 213 2.43 33.45 7.57
C SER A 213 3.48 34.43 7.00
N ALA A 214 4.24 35.06 7.90
CA ALA A 214 5.45 35.79 7.55
C ALA A 214 6.64 34.87 7.29
N ASN A 215 6.63 33.66 7.86
CA ASN A 215 7.60 32.58 7.61
C ASN A 215 7.21 31.84 6.33
N LYS A 216 8.22 31.33 5.61
CA LYS A 216 7.98 30.78 4.28
C LYS A 216 8.69 29.43 4.08
N GLU A 217 8.46 28.48 5.00
CA GLU A 217 8.78 27.11 4.68
C GLU A 217 7.91 26.66 3.51
N ASN A 218 8.55 26.18 2.46
CA ASN A 218 7.87 25.83 1.22
C ASN A 218 7.20 24.45 1.34
N PRO A 219 5.87 24.35 1.19
CA PRO A 219 5.15 23.08 1.32
C PRO A 219 5.61 22.01 0.30
N TYR A 220 5.99 22.41 -0.90
CA TYR A 220 6.49 21.48 -1.92
C TYR A 220 7.83 20.88 -1.54
N ALA A 221 8.74 21.66 -0.95
CA ALA A 221 10.03 21.17 -0.48
C ALA A 221 9.86 20.16 0.66
N ILE A 222 8.99 20.46 1.63
CA ILE A 222 8.69 19.55 2.75
C ILE A 222 8.01 18.26 2.23
N HIS A 223 7.09 18.38 1.29
CA HIS A 223 6.44 17.24 0.66
C HIS A 223 7.45 16.32 -0.04
N GLN A 224 8.37 16.88 -0.79
CA GLN A 224 9.42 16.12 -1.48
C GLN A 224 10.36 15.43 -0.48
N GLU A 225 10.75 16.13 0.60
CA GLU A 225 11.57 15.56 1.68
C GLU A 225 10.85 14.39 2.37
N LEU A 226 9.54 14.55 2.64
CA LEU A 226 8.70 13.48 3.21
C LEU A 226 8.62 12.27 2.29
N GLN A 227 8.36 12.48 1.00
CA GLN A 227 8.28 11.40 0.01
C GLN A 227 9.59 10.61 -0.07
N GLN A 228 10.71 11.31 -0.20
CA GLN A 228 12.02 10.67 -0.28
C GLN A 228 12.33 9.88 0.99
N MET A 229 12.14 10.48 2.16
CA MET A 229 12.41 9.85 3.44
C MET A 229 11.54 8.59 3.64
N MET A 230 10.23 8.65 3.35
CA MET A 230 9.34 7.50 3.48
C MET A 230 9.66 6.39 2.49
N ASN A 231 10.06 6.75 1.26
CA ASN A 231 10.48 5.76 0.26
C ASN A 231 11.77 5.04 0.68
N ASP A 232 12.73 5.77 1.21
CA ASP A 232 14.04 5.21 1.55
C ASP A 232 14.03 4.39 2.85
N LEU A 233 13.34 4.88 3.89
CA LEU A 233 13.42 4.34 5.26
C LEU A 233 12.20 3.52 5.68
N VAL A 234 11.04 3.67 5.01
CA VAL A 234 9.78 2.97 5.33
C VAL A 234 9.14 2.32 4.10
N GLY A 235 9.93 2.12 3.05
CA GLY A 235 9.50 1.63 1.75
C GLY A 235 9.07 0.16 1.71
N ILE A 236 9.32 -0.49 0.57
CA ILE A 236 8.89 -1.89 0.29
C ILE A 236 9.58 -2.88 1.23
N ILE A 237 10.87 -2.68 1.48
CA ILE A 237 11.69 -3.50 2.39
C ILE A 237 12.17 -2.59 3.52
N ARG A 238 11.85 -2.95 4.74
CA ARG A 238 12.02 -2.16 5.95
C ARG A 238 13.06 -2.75 6.87
N ASP A 239 13.71 -1.89 7.65
CA ASP A 239 14.64 -2.26 8.71
C ASP A 239 14.32 -1.48 9.98
N GLY A 240 14.50 -2.11 11.15
CA GLY A 240 14.17 -1.49 12.44
C GLY A 240 14.94 -0.20 12.71
N GLN A 241 16.22 -0.13 12.30
CA GLN A 241 17.02 1.07 12.49
C GLN A 241 16.60 2.19 11.53
N GLU A 242 16.34 1.87 10.27
CA GLU A 242 15.84 2.82 9.26
C GLU A 242 14.49 3.42 9.69
N MET A 243 13.57 2.61 10.22
CA MET A 243 12.28 3.10 10.71
C MET A 243 12.39 3.99 11.95
N LYS A 244 13.34 3.74 12.85
CA LYS A 244 13.61 4.65 13.99
C LYS A 244 14.11 6.00 13.49
N GLU A 245 15.04 6.01 12.55
CA GLU A 245 15.53 7.23 11.90
C GLU A 245 14.40 7.99 11.19
N ALA A 246 13.49 7.27 10.52
CA ALA A 246 12.31 7.87 9.89
C ALA A 246 11.41 8.58 10.90
N ILE A 247 11.15 7.96 12.07
CA ILE A 247 10.33 8.56 13.12
C ILE A 247 10.98 9.85 13.66
N GLU A 248 12.29 9.88 13.84
CA GLU A 248 13.02 11.09 14.26
C GLU A 248 12.92 12.19 13.20
N LYS A 249 13.11 11.86 11.91
CA LYS A 249 12.98 12.81 10.80
C LYS A 249 11.56 13.33 10.64
N LEU A 250 10.54 12.49 10.86
CA LEU A 250 9.15 12.92 10.86
C LEU A 250 8.88 14.00 11.91
N GLU A 251 9.49 13.89 13.08
CA GLU A 251 9.33 14.93 14.11
C GLU A 251 9.96 16.28 13.67
N VAL A 252 11.11 16.24 12.99
CA VAL A 252 11.73 17.43 12.40
C VAL A 252 10.82 18.06 11.33
N LEU A 253 10.23 17.24 10.45
CA LEU A 253 9.31 17.73 9.43
C LEU A 253 8.05 18.35 10.02
N LYS A 254 7.48 17.78 11.09
CA LYS A 254 6.36 18.38 11.83
C LYS A 254 6.71 19.76 12.40
N GLN A 255 7.94 19.98 12.88
CA GLN A 255 8.35 21.31 13.35
C GLN A 255 8.44 22.31 12.17
N LYS A 256 8.95 21.88 11.01
CA LYS A 256 8.99 22.71 9.79
C LYS A 256 7.57 23.14 9.38
N THR A 257 6.58 22.23 9.43
CA THR A 257 5.20 22.58 9.01
C THR A 257 4.52 23.64 9.87
N LYS A 258 5.00 23.93 11.07
CA LYS A 258 4.51 25.06 11.87
C LYS A 258 4.84 26.42 11.27
N ASN A 259 5.81 26.47 10.36
CA ASN A 259 6.29 27.69 9.71
C ASN A 259 5.92 27.73 8.22
N LEU A 260 4.94 26.94 7.78
CA LEU A 260 4.49 26.94 6.39
C LEU A 260 3.99 28.31 5.98
N GLY A 261 4.35 28.71 4.77
CA GLY A 261 3.85 29.92 4.15
C GLY A 261 3.66 29.72 2.65
N VAL A 262 2.58 30.28 2.12
CA VAL A 262 2.25 30.20 0.70
C VAL A 262 1.96 31.59 0.15
N GLU A 263 2.24 31.79 -1.12
CA GLU A 263 1.92 33.01 -1.86
C GLU A 263 0.56 32.87 -2.54
N GLY A 264 -0.08 34.00 -2.83
CA GLY A 264 -1.35 34.06 -3.54
C GLY A 264 -2.58 34.08 -2.64
N GLY A 265 -3.75 33.97 -3.24
CA GLY A 265 -5.04 33.98 -2.56
C GLY A 265 -5.58 32.59 -2.28
N LYS A 266 -6.85 32.52 -1.85
CA LYS A 266 -7.54 31.25 -1.56
C LYS A 266 -7.99 30.48 -2.82
N GLN A 267 -8.17 31.17 -3.94
CA GLN A 267 -8.67 30.57 -5.18
C GLN A 267 -7.53 29.94 -5.99
N PHE A 268 -7.72 28.69 -6.41
CA PHE A 268 -6.77 27.95 -7.26
C PHE A 268 -5.35 27.94 -6.72
N ASN A 269 -5.19 27.79 -5.40
CA ASN A 269 -3.89 27.75 -4.73
C ASN A 269 -3.50 26.34 -4.29
N PRO A 270 -2.83 25.54 -5.15
CA PRO A 270 -2.42 24.17 -4.81
C PRO A 270 -1.40 24.14 -3.66
N GLY A 271 -0.58 25.18 -3.48
CA GLY A 271 0.36 25.29 -2.35
C GLY A 271 -0.36 25.39 -1.01
N TRP A 272 -1.48 26.13 -0.97
CA TRP A 272 -2.31 26.19 0.23
C TRP A 272 -2.94 24.84 0.55
N HIS A 273 -3.55 24.18 -0.43
CA HIS A 273 -4.08 22.82 -0.25
C HIS A 273 -3.01 21.84 0.24
N LEU A 274 -1.84 21.86 -0.37
CA LEU A 274 -0.72 21.01 0.05
C LEU A 274 -0.29 21.30 1.48
N SER A 275 -0.32 22.57 1.93
CA SER A 275 0.00 22.93 3.31
C SER A 275 -0.95 22.30 4.33
N LEU A 276 -2.23 22.17 3.99
CA LEU A 276 -3.23 21.50 4.82
C LEU A 276 -3.02 19.98 4.81
N ASP A 277 -2.77 19.42 3.63
CA ASP A 277 -2.56 17.99 3.47
C ASP A 277 -1.29 17.48 4.17
N LEU A 278 -0.23 18.28 4.21
CA LEU A 278 1.05 17.90 4.83
C LEU A 278 0.93 17.49 6.30
N GLN A 279 0.07 18.16 7.06
CA GLN A 279 -0.16 17.80 8.48
C GLN A 279 -0.76 16.38 8.57
N ASN A 280 -1.73 16.07 7.71
CA ASN A 280 -2.36 14.76 7.64
C ASN A 280 -1.37 13.70 7.12
N MET A 281 -0.58 14.03 6.08
CA MET A 281 0.46 13.13 5.55
C MET A 281 1.48 12.75 6.62
N LEU A 282 1.94 13.71 7.42
CA LEU A 282 2.90 13.45 8.50
C LEU A 282 2.31 12.57 9.61
N LEU A 283 1.05 12.79 9.96
CA LEU A 283 0.34 11.99 10.96
C LEU A 283 0.19 10.53 10.49
N VAL A 284 -0.23 10.33 9.25
CA VAL A 284 -0.36 9.00 8.63
C VAL A 284 1.00 8.32 8.49
N SER A 285 2.03 9.06 8.04
CA SER A 285 3.40 8.54 7.92
C SER A 285 3.97 8.07 9.25
N GLU A 286 3.75 8.83 10.33
CA GLU A 286 4.16 8.43 11.68
C GLU A 286 3.42 7.17 12.15
N SER A 287 2.11 7.09 11.87
CA SER A 287 1.31 5.90 12.22
C SER A 287 1.82 4.65 11.49
N ILE A 288 2.16 4.79 10.20
CA ILE A 288 2.74 3.71 9.40
C ILE A 288 4.11 3.29 9.96
N ALA A 289 5.02 4.23 10.17
CA ALA A 289 6.38 3.93 10.64
C ALA A 289 6.38 3.28 12.03
N LYS A 290 5.59 3.81 12.98
CA LYS A 290 5.46 3.25 14.34
C LYS A 290 4.82 1.87 14.34
N SER A 291 3.75 1.66 13.57
CA SER A 291 3.09 0.35 13.47
C SER A 291 4.00 -0.70 12.84
N ALA A 292 4.73 -0.32 11.79
CA ALA A 292 5.68 -1.19 11.11
C ALA A 292 6.88 -1.55 12.01
N LEU A 293 7.37 -0.60 12.81
CA LEU A 293 8.46 -0.84 13.76
C LEU A 293 8.07 -1.86 14.86
N VAL A 294 6.83 -1.76 15.37
CA VAL A 294 6.31 -2.66 16.42
C VAL A 294 6.09 -4.08 15.89
N ARG A 295 5.71 -4.23 14.62
CA ARG A 295 5.43 -5.55 14.02
C ARG A 295 6.72 -6.25 13.60
N GLU A 296 7.21 -7.14 14.45
CA GLU A 296 8.47 -7.89 14.28
C GLU A 296 8.23 -9.21 13.51
N GLU A 297 7.84 -9.10 12.26
CA GLU A 297 7.66 -10.21 11.32
C GLU A 297 7.66 -9.68 9.89
N SER A 298 7.66 -10.57 8.90
CA SER A 298 7.33 -10.29 7.51
C SER A 298 6.06 -11.02 7.12
N ARG A 299 5.02 -10.26 6.61
CA ARG A 299 3.72 -10.82 6.22
C ARG A 299 3.03 -9.95 5.18
N GLY A 300 2.65 -10.53 4.05
CA GLY A 300 1.96 -9.82 2.98
C GLY A 300 2.75 -8.62 2.46
N GLY A 301 2.18 -7.42 2.53
CA GLY A 301 2.85 -6.18 2.12
C GLY A 301 3.87 -5.64 3.14
N HIS A 302 3.95 -6.21 4.34
CA HIS A 302 4.92 -5.82 5.35
C HIS A 302 6.15 -6.74 5.30
N THR A 303 7.28 -6.21 4.86
CA THR A 303 8.55 -6.94 4.73
C THR A 303 9.64 -6.28 5.57
N ARG A 304 10.26 -7.07 6.45
CA ARG A 304 11.33 -6.66 7.37
C ARG A 304 12.61 -7.46 7.08
N ASN A 305 13.74 -6.77 6.83
CA ASN A 305 15.05 -7.44 6.71
C ASN A 305 15.50 -8.06 8.01
N ASP A 306 15.28 -7.38 9.13
CA ASP A 306 15.65 -7.81 10.47
C ASP A 306 14.71 -8.89 11.04
N PHE A 307 13.50 -9.06 10.50
CA PHE A 307 12.53 -10.11 10.82
C PHE A 307 11.94 -10.73 9.55
N PRO A 308 12.73 -11.52 8.79
CA PRO A 308 12.33 -11.94 7.43
C PRO A 308 11.22 -13.01 7.41
N ASN A 309 10.95 -13.66 8.53
CA ASN A 309 9.98 -14.74 8.61
C ASN A 309 8.60 -14.25 9.06
N MET A 310 7.58 -15.03 8.67
CA MET A 310 6.23 -14.87 9.18
C MET A 310 6.12 -15.55 10.54
N GLU A 311 5.67 -14.80 11.54
CA GLU A 311 5.53 -15.28 12.91
C GLU A 311 4.07 -15.60 13.25
N LYS A 312 3.79 -16.85 13.66
CA LYS A 312 2.42 -17.31 13.99
C LYS A 312 1.76 -16.45 15.07
N ASN A 313 2.53 -16.01 16.05
CA ASN A 313 2.05 -15.17 17.15
C ASN A 313 1.52 -13.79 16.70
N TRP A 314 1.93 -13.31 15.53
CA TRP A 314 1.44 -12.06 14.95
C TRP A 314 0.16 -12.20 14.14
N ARG A 315 -0.23 -13.44 13.77
CA ARG A 315 -1.44 -13.70 12.97
C ARG A 315 -2.70 -13.15 13.63
N SER A 316 -2.82 -13.30 14.94
CA SER A 316 -3.99 -12.90 15.73
C SER A 316 -3.86 -11.51 16.37
N LYS A 317 -3.02 -10.63 15.82
CA LYS A 317 -2.74 -9.33 16.42
C LYS A 317 -2.86 -8.20 15.40
N HIS A 318 -3.51 -7.11 15.83
CA HIS A 318 -3.44 -5.80 15.18
C HIS A 318 -2.55 -4.86 15.97
N VAL A 319 -1.86 -3.97 15.27
CA VAL A 319 -1.21 -2.80 15.87
C VAL A 319 -2.13 -1.61 15.67
N ILE A 320 -2.59 -1.03 16.76
CA ILE A 320 -3.49 0.12 16.77
C ILE A 320 -2.71 1.37 17.16
N CYS A 321 -2.83 2.40 16.36
CA CYS A 321 -2.34 3.75 16.68
C CYS A 321 -3.45 4.59 17.26
N ALA A 322 -3.17 5.31 18.34
CA ALA A 322 -4.09 6.22 18.98
C ALA A 322 -3.39 7.52 19.37
N TRP A 323 -4.08 8.65 19.19
CA TRP A 323 -3.61 9.94 19.67
C TRP A 323 -3.97 10.12 21.15
N ASN A 324 -2.98 10.37 22.01
CA ASN A 324 -3.20 10.54 23.45
C ASN A 324 -3.31 12.01 23.90
N GLY A 325 -3.49 12.94 22.95
CA GLY A 325 -3.51 14.38 23.19
C GLY A 325 -2.15 15.08 22.93
N ALA A 326 -1.05 14.33 22.85
CA ALA A 326 0.29 14.87 22.61
C ALA A 326 1.07 14.13 21.52
N LYS A 327 0.92 12.82 21.42
CA LYS A 327 1.65 11.97 20.48
C LYS A 327 0.83 10.75 20.07
N ILE A 328 1.26 10.10 18.99
CA ILE A 328 0.74 8.78 18.60
C ILE A 328 1.37 7.71 19.49
N GLU A 329 0.54 6.92 20.12
CA GLU A 329 0.91 5.70 20.85
C GLU A 329 0.43 4.47 20.10
N THR A 330 1.20 3.38 20.22
CA THR A 330 0.84 2.09 19.62
C THR A 330 0.44 1.11 20.71
N ARG A 331 -0.59 0.31 20.46
CA ARG A 331 -0.95 -0.83 21.29
C ARG A 331 -1.23 -2.05 20.42
N ILE A 332 -1.08 -3.23 21.00
CA ILE A 332 -1.42 -4.49 20.34
C ILE A 332 -2.82 -4.90 20.79
N GLU A 333 -3.67 -5.19 19.83
CA GLU A 333 -5.00 -5.76 20.04
C GLU A 333 -5.06 -7.18 19.47
N THR A 334 -5.71 -8.10 20.19
CA THR A 334 -5.95 -9.45 19.70
C THR A 334 -7.18 -9.46 18.79
N ILE A 335 -7.04 -10.05 17.61
CA ILE A 335 -8.13 -10.25 16.65
C ILE A 335 -9.03 -11.35 17.17
N LYS A 336 -10.35 -11.21 17.00
CA LYS A 336 -11.31 -12.27 17.31
C LYS A 336 -10.95 -13.56 16.56
N PRO A 337 -11.08 -14.73 17.18
CA PRO A 337 -10.84 -16.00 16.50
C PRO A 337 -11.69 -16.13 15.23
N MET A 338 -11.14 -16.85 14.24
CA MET A 338 -11.90 -17.18 13.02
C MET A 338 -13.15 -17.98 13.40
N PRO A 339 -14.35 -17.62 12.92
CA PRO A 339 -15.55 -18.45 13.09
C PRO A 339 -15.35 -19.86 12.54
N LYS A 340 -15.89 -20.86 13.25
CA LYS A 340 -15.69 -22.27 12.90
C LYS A 340 -16.21 -22.59 11.48
N GLU A 341 -17.35 -22.04 11.11
CA GLU A 341 -17.95 -22.19 9.77
C GLU A 341 -17.05 -21.65 8.64
N LEU A 342 -16.22 -20.67 8.92
CA LEU A 342 -15.24 -20.17 7.95
C LEU A 342 -13.96 -21.04 7.93
N ALA A 343 -13.56 -21.55 9.09
CA ALA A 343 -12.39 -22.44 9.16
C ALA A 343 -12.65 -23.77 8.44
N GLU A 344 -13.87 -24.29 8.46
CA GLU A 344 -14.28 -25.53 7.77
C GLU A 344 -14.22 -25.43 6.23
N LEU A 345 -14.04 -24.21 5.67
CA LEU A 345 -13.81 -24.03 4.23
C LEU A 345 -12.38 -24.33 3.79
N PHE A 346 -11.47 -24.56 4.73
CA PHE A 346 -10.06 -24.80 4.46
C PHE A 346 -9.63 -26.18 4.91
N GLU A 347 -8.70 -26.77 4.19
CA GLU A 347 -8.05 -28.00 4.63
C GLU A 347 -7.18 -27.74 5.87
N LYS A 348 -7.10 -28.71 6.78
CA LYS A 348 -6.33 -28.59 8.02
C LYS A 348 -4.85 -28.27 7.76
N GLU A 349 -4.27 -28.91 6.74
CA GLU A 349 -2.89 -28.71 6.30
C GLU A 349 -2.64 -27.26 5.87
N GLU A 350 -3.63 -26.63 5.24
CA GLU A 350 -3.53 -25.21 4.84
C GLU A 350 -3.57 -24.29 6.06
N LEU A 351 -4.53 -24.50 6.96
CA LEU A 351 -4.62 -23.71 8.20
C LEU A 351 -3.40 -23.89 9.10
N SER A 352 -2.82 -25.08 9.16
CA SER A 352 -1.64 -25.37 10.00
C SER A 352 -0.39 -24.58 9.62
N LYS A 353 -0.31 -24.06 8.39
CA LYS A 353 0.78 -23.18 7.95
C LYS A 353 0.74 -21.84 8.65
N TYR A 354 -0.42 -21.37 9.05
CA TYR A 354 -0.65 -20.01 9.56
C TYR A 354 -1.10 -19.96 11.02
N MET A 355 -1.74 -21.01 11.53
CA MET A 355 -2.35 -21.03 12.86
C MET A 355 -1.47 -21.78 13.88
N LEU A 356 -1.59 -21.37 15.14
CA LEU A 356 -0.98 -22.10 16.26
C LEU A 356 -1.76 -23.41 16.51
N PRO A 357 -1.09 -24.45 17.07
CA PRO A 357 -1.78 -25.70 17.44
C PRO A 357 -2.99 -25.51 18.36
N GLU A 358 -2.89 -24.57 19.31
CA GLU A 358 -3.97 -24.24 20.25
C GLU A 358 -5.19 -23.62 19.53
N GLU A 359 -4.96 -22.81 18.51
CA GLU A 359 -6.03 -22.23 17.70
C GLU A 359 -6.72 -23.29 16.86
N LEU A 360 -6.00 -24.23 16.26
CA LEU A 360 -6.54 -25.37 15.54
C LEU A 360 -7.36 -26.29 16.46
N ALA A 361 -6.87 -26.52 17.69
CA ALA A 361 -7.62 -27.31 18.68
C ALA A 361 -8.94 -26.66 19.06
N GLN A 362 -9.00 -25.33 19.22
CA GLN A 362 -10.24 -24.59 19.48
C GLN A 362 -11.27 -24.70 18.35
N LEU A 363 -10.81 -24.87 17.11
CA LEU A 363 -11.66 -25.10 15.95
C LEU A 363 -12.10 -26.56 15.78
N GLY A 364 -11.67 -27.46 16.68
CA GLY A 364 -11.90 -28.91 16.57
C GLY A 364 -11.02 -29.59 15.51
N MET A 365 -9.97 -28.92 15.04
CA MET A 365 -9.01 -29.41 14.05
C MET A 365 -7.66 -29.77 14.69
N GLY A 366 -7.62 -30.02 15.97
CA GLY A 366 -6.43 -30.51 16.69
C GLY A 366 -5.94 -31.85 16.16
N ALA A 367 -4.69 -32.22 16.53
CA ALA A 367 -4.01 -33.41 16.04
C ALA A 367 -4.81 -34.70 16.23
#